data_6b6cddb04f491d9df16d2bde186b1d9e
#
_entry.id   6b6cddb04f491d9df16d2bde186b1d9e
#
_cell.length_a   1.000
_cell.length_b   1.000
_cell.length_c   1.000
_cell.angle_alpha   90.00
_cell.angle_beta   90.00
_cell.angle_gamma   90.00
#
_symmetry.space_group_name_H-M   'P 1'
#
loop_
_entity.id
_entity.type
_entity.pdbx_description
1 polymer ?
#
loop_
_entity_poly.entity_id
_entity_poly.type
_entity_poly.pdbx_seq_one_letter_code
_entity_poly.pdbx_strand_id
1 'polypeptide(L)' 'MTKKITLTTSQFTCPSCVAKIEKTLDRSPGVLDVKVKFTSNKVDATIDEDVTDVQKVADLVAALGYQVLKTRVR' A
#
# COMPACT_ATOMS: atom_id res chain seq x y z
N MET A 1 -1.44 -6.60 -16.81
CA MET A 1 -2.51 -5.61 -16.67
C MET A 1 -2.40 -4.91 -15.33
N THR A 2 -2.78 -3.64 -15.28
CA THR A 2 -2.72 -2.88 -14.04
C THR A 2 -4.03 -3.01 -13.26
N LYS A 3 -3.93 -3.05 -11.95
CA LYS A 3 -5.08 -3.00 -11.06
C LYS A 3 -4.88 -1.98 -9.97
N LYS A 4 -5.96 -1.32 -9.62
CA LYS A 4 -5.94 -0.40 -8.48
C LYS A 4 -6.35 -1.14 -7.23
N ILE A 5 -5.56 -1.01 -6.20
CA ILE A 5 -5.84 -1.63 -4.91
C ILE A 5 -5.94 -0.57 -3.82
N THR A 6 -6.77 -0.84 -2.84
CA THR A 6 -6.91 0.01 -1.66
C THR A 6 -6.70 -0.85 -0.43
N LEU A 7 -5.75 -0.46 0.39
CA LEU A 7 -5.47 -1.13 1.65
C LEU A 7 -5.95 -0.26 2.80
N THR A 8 -6.78 -0.82 3.66
CA THR A 8 -7.17 -0.15 4.90
C THR A 8 -6.26 -0.65 6.00
N THR A 9 -5.55 0.28 6.63
CA THR A 9 -4.57 -0.07 7.66
C THR A 9 -5.04 0.40 9.03
N SER A 10 -4.34 -0.04 10.07
CA SER A 10 -4.50 0.52 11.39
C SER A 10 -4.09 1.99 11.37
N GLN A 11 -4.50 2.73 12.39
CA GLN A 11 -4.28 4.17 12.45
C GLN A 11 -2.80 4.53 12.30
N PHE A 12 -2.51 5.47 11.40
CA PHE A 12 -1.17 6.02 11.27
C PHE A 12 -0.90 6.98 12.43
N THR A 13 0.23 6.77 13.08
CA THR A 13 0.57 7.55 14.28
C THR A 13 1.48 8.73 13.99
N CYS A 14 2.15 8.76 12.85
CA CYS A 14 3.02 9.89 12.53
C CYS A 14 3.17 10.07 11.01
N PRO A 15 3.43 11.31 10.55
CA PRO A 15 3.63 11.57 9.12
C PRO A 15 4.83 10.86 8.52
N SER A 16 5.87 10.64 9.31
CA SER A 16 7.07 9.91 8.85
C SER A 16 6.74 8.50 8.41
N CYS A 17 5.79 7.88 9.07
CA CYS A 17 5.36 6.53 8.74
C CYS A 17 4.71 6.47 7.36
N VAL A 18 3.90 7.48 7.04
CA VAL A 18 3.26 7.60 5.74
C VAL A 18 4.31 7.71 4.63
N ALA A 19 5.32 8.55 4.85
CA ALA A 19 6.40 8.72 3.88
C ALA A 19 7.17 7.41 3.66
N LYS A 20 7.38 6.64 4.71
CA LYS A 20 8.04 5.34 4.62
C LYS A 20 7.24 4.37 3.75
N ILE A 21 5.94 4.30 3.96
CA ILE A 21 5.07 3.43 3.17
C ILE A 21 5.14 3.82 1.70
N GLU A 22 5.01 5.10 1.41
CA GLU A 22 5.08 5.59 0.04
C GLU A 22 6.38 5.21 -0.64
N LYS A 23 7.50 5.46 0.03
CA LYS A 23 8.82 5.16 -0.52
C LYS A 23 9.02 3.66 -0.74
N THR A 24 8.62 2.86 0.22
CA THR A 24 8.77 1.40 0.13
C THR A 24 7.97 0.84 -1.03
N LEU A 25 6.71 1.26 -1.14
CA LEU A 25 5.85 0.77 -2.22
C LEU A 25 6.29 1.30 -3.58
N ASP A 26 6.73 2.55 -3.64
CA ASP A 26 7.20 3.15 -4.89
C ASP A 26 8.42 2.42 -5.46
N ARG A 27 9.24 1.86 -4.58
CA ARG A 27 10.41 1.08 -4.98
C ARG A 27 10.11 -0.38 -5.31
N SER A 28 8.92 -0.84 -4.96
CA SER A 28 8.58 -2.25 -5.17
C SER A 28 8.32 -2.53 -6.64
N PRO A 29 8.84 -3.67 -7.16
CA PRO A 29 8.56 -4.05 -8.55
C PRO A 29 7.07 -4.23 -8.75
N GLY A 30 6.57 -3.73 -9.87
CA GLY A 30 5.17 -3.87 -10.23
C GLY A 30 4.25 -2.83 -9.62
N VAL A 31 4.73 -1.98 -8.75
CA VAL A 31 3.94 -0.87 -8.22
C VAL A 31 4.16 0.34 -9.10
N LEU A 32 3.09 0.80 -9.72
CA LEU A 32 3.13 1.91 -10.68
C LEU A 32 2.82 3.25 -10.04
N ASP A 33 1.92 3.24 -9.05
CA ASP A 33 1.51 4.47 -8.38
C ASP A 33 1.14 4.16 -6.95
N VAL A 34 1.38 5.10 -6.05
CA VAL A 34 1.06 4.96 -4.63
C VAL A 34 0.49 6.28 -4.13
N LYS A 35 -0.61 6.18 -3.41
CA LYS A 35 -1.20 7.34 -2.75
C LYS A 35 -1.66 6.95 -1.36
N VAL A 36 -1.14 7.61 -0.35
CA VAL A 36 -1.51 7.35 1.03
C VAL A 36 -2.50 8.42 1.49
N LYS A 37 -3.65 7.96 1.98
CA LYS A 37 -4.67 8.84 2.54
C LYS A 37 -4.59 8.78 4.06
N PHE A 38 -3.90 9.74 4.62
CA PHE A 38 -3.64 9.80 6.05
C PHE A 38 -4.93 9.89 6.87
N THR A 39 -5.86 10.73 6.44
CA THR A 39 -7.10 10.95 7.17
C THR A 39 -8.03 9.75 7.19
N SER A 40 -7.95 8.92 6.15
CA SER A 40 -8.81 7.74 6.00
C SER A 40 -8.11 6.43 6.38
N ASN A 41 -6.84 6.50 6.76
CA ASN A 41 -6.01 5.32 7.06
C ASN A 41 -6.00 4.31 5.90
N LYS A 42 -5.97 4.82 4.68
CA LYS A 42 -6.00 4.01 3.47
C LYS A 42 -4.78 4.25 2.60
N VAL A 43 -4.35 3.20 1.96
CA VAL A 43 -3.26 3.26 0.99
C VAL A 43 -3.81 2.81 -0.36
N ASP A 44 -3.83 3.74 -1.32
CA ASP A 44 -4.22 3.42 -2.69
C ASP A 44 -2.96 3.17 -3.50
N ALA A 45 -2.94 2.10 -4.25
CA ALA A 45 -1.82 1.79 -5.11
C ALA A 45 -2.30 1.21 -6.43
N THR A 46 -1.55 1.47 -7.49
CA THR A 46 -1.77 0.84 -8.78
C THR A 46 -0.64 -0.14 -8.99
N ILE A 47 -0.97 -1.38 -9.21
CA ILE A 47 0.00 -2.45 -9.38
C ILE A 47 -0.15 -3.12 -10.74
N ASP A 48 0.93 -3.74 -11.19
CA ASP A 48 0.93 -4.60 -12.36
C ASP A 48 0.83 -6.05 -11.90
N GLU A 49 -0.30 -6.69 -12.18
CA GLU A 49 -0.56 -8.05 -11.75
C GLU A 49 0.43 -9.07 -12.30
N ASP A 50 1.05 -8.76 -13.42
CA ASP A 50 2.03 -9.65 -14.02
C ASP A 50 3.35 -9.68 -13.24
N VAL A 51 3.58 -8.67 -12.40
CA VAL A 51 4.83 -8.54 -11.63
C VAL A 51 4.59 -8.75 -10.14
N THR A 52 3.50 -8.22 -9.63
CA THR A 52 3.18 -8.31 -8.19
C THR A 52 1.68 -8.50 -8.01
N ASP A 53 1.27 -8.71 -6.78
CA ASP A 53 -0.15 -8.84 -6.46
C ASP A 53 -0.49 -8.11 -5.15
N VAL A 54 -1.78 -8.07 -4.84
CA VAL A 54 -2.26 -7.38 -3.64
C VAL A 54 -1.66 -7.98 -2.36
N GLN A 55 -1.46 -9.28 -2.35
CA GLN A 55 -0.90 -9.95 -1.17
C GLN A 55 0.53 -9.48 -0.90
N LYS A 56 1.34 -9.35 -1.93
CA LYS A 56 2.71 -8.86 -1.79
C LYS A 56 2.75 -7.44 -1.27
N VAL A 57 1.87 -6.59 -1.78
CA VAL A 57 1.79 -5.20 -1.31
C VAL A 57 1.34 -5.15 0.15
N ALA A 58 0.34 -5.95 0.51
CA ALA A 58 -0.11 -6.05 1.89
C ALA A 58 0.99 -6.53 2.82
N ASP A 59 1.78 -7.52 2.39
CA ASP A 59 2.91 -8.03 3.17
C ASP A 59 3.97 -6.96 3.39
N LEU A 60 4.23 -6.13 2.37
CA LEU A 60 5.18 -5.04 2.50
C LEU A 60 4.73 -4.02 3.55
N VAL A 61 3.45 -3.67 3.52
CA VAL A 61 2.89 -2.74 4.51
C VAL A 61 2.94 -3.35 5.90
N ALA A 62 2.61 -4.62 6.02
CA ALA A 62 2.67 -5.32 7.31
C ALA A 62 4.10 -5.37 7.85
N ALA A 63 5.08 -5.57 6.97
CA ALA A 63 6.48 -5.62 7.35
C ALA A 63 6.99 -4.30 7.92
N LEU A 64 6.34 -3.20 7.55
CA LEU A 64 6.67 -1.87 8.08
C LEU A 64 6.09 -1.62 9.48
N GLY A 65 5.32 -2.57 10.00
CA GLY A 65 4.75 -2.45 11.33
C GLY A 65 3.30 -2.01 11.36
N TYR A 66 2.63 -1.98 10.21
CA TYR A 66 1.24 -1.57 10.12
C TYR A 66 0.34 -2.77 9.85
N GLN A 67 -0.73 -2.87 10.61
CA GLN A 67 -1.70 -3.94 10.40
C GLN A 67 -2.61 -3.58 9.24
N VAL A 68 -2.67 -4.45 8.24
CA VAL A 68 -3.60 -4.30 7.12
C VAL A 68 -4.92 -4.93 7.54
N LEU A 69 -5.96 -4.11 7.65
CA LEU A 69 -7.28 -4.54 8.10
C LEU A 69 -8.13 -5.04 6.96
N LYS A 70 -8.05 -4.39 5.82
CA LYS A 70 -8.82 -4.76 4.64
C LYS A 70 -8.02 -4.50 3.38
N THR A 71 -8.25 -5.33 2.38
CA THR A 71 -7.71 -5.12 1.04
C THR A 71 -8.87 -5.06 0.05
N ARG A 72 -8.78 -4.13 -0.89
CA ARG A 72 -9.74 -4.00 -1.96
C ARG A 72 -9.01 -3.96 -3.29
N VAL A 73 -9.55 -4.70 -4.25
CA VAL A 73 -9.03 -4.69 -5.62
C VAL A 73 -10.14 -4.15 -6.53
N ARG A 74 -9.78 -3.18 -7.35
CA ARG A 74 -10.70 -2.61 -8.33
C ARG A 74 -10.33 -3.02 -9.73
#